data_06bf4dc26e062b5e18608918cd519e34
#
_entry.id   06bf4dc26e062b5e18608918cd519e34
#
_cell.length_a   1.000
_cell.length_b   1.000
_cell.length_c   1.000
_cell.angle_alpha   90.00
_cell.angle_beta   90.00
_cell.angle_gamma   90.00
#
_symmetry.space_group_name_H-M   'P 1'
#
loop_
_entity.id
_entity.type
_entity.pdbx_description
1 polymer ?
#
loop_
_entity_poly.entity_id
_entity_poly.type
_entity_poly.pdbx_seq_one_letter_code
_entity_poly.pdbx_strand_id
1 'polypeptide(L)'
;MEGIPNCSSGDEMNMHVPQSLQSAVELLQIAAIPKQIISAAKAAPIITPVQDTLIGFYKITGKGVKFNRREMLSLMTKISSFNGELPEPKIEGSDGTKRFWSGHQAVSMILPEINIRMGDGDNVLEIVQGEMLRGQVDKKSSALILHIIYNDFGAKAAKDYLNNLQFLMTSYLIHEGYSVGVGDLVVDQRVKKVIRKVIDKGMAKVNDMYHEIHQGTFGDLSFSNNAEAFEAKIGKIGGEVVR
;
A
#
# COMPACT_ATOMS: atom_id res chain seq x y z
N MET A 1 12.44 3.51 -19.21
CA MET A 1 12.45 2.28 -18.40
C MET A 1 11.43 2.39 -17.26
N GLU A 2 10.23 2.78 -17.61
CA GLU A 2 9.15 3.08 -16.66
C GLU A 2 8.35 1.83 -16.31
N GLY A 3 8.92 0.88 -15.66
CA GLY A 3 8.12 -0.28 -15.28
C GLY A 3 8.87 -1.48 -14.77
N ILE A 4 10.08 -1.26 -14.40
CA ILE A 4 10.81 -2.26 -13.65
C ILE A 4 10.57 -1.93 -12.17
N PRO A 5 9.73 -2.71 -11.47
CA PRO A 5 9.56 -2.50 -10.06
C PRO A 5 10.88 -2.81 -9.37
N ASN A 6 11.51 -1.78 -8.84
CA ASN A 6 12.65 -1.86 -7.93
C ASN A 6 13.74 -2.87 -8.30
N CYS A 7 14.62 -2.48 -9.19
CA CYS A 7 15.94 -3.06 -9.15
C CYS A 7 16.63 -2.56 -7.87
N SER A 8 16.63 -3.38 -6.84
CA SER A 8 17.64 -3.27 -5.80
C SER A 8 19.02 -3.47 -6.42
N SER A 9 20.02 -2.78 -5.92
CA SER A 9 21.40 -3.00 -6.34
C SER A 9 21.75 -4.49 -6.16
N GLY A 10 22.26 -5.14 -7.21
CA GLY A 10 22.62 -6.55 -7.20
C GLY A 10 21.79 -7.45 -8.09
N ASP A 11 20.67 -6.97 -8.66
CA ASP A 11 19.89 -7.74 -9.62
C ASP A 11 20.49 -7.66 -11.02
N GLU A 12 20.58 -8.81 -11.71
CA GLU A 12 20.89 -8.88 -13.12
C GLU A 12 19.61 -8.90 -13.95
N MET A 13 19.62 -8.19 -15.07
CA MET A 13 18.44 -8.07 -15.93
C MET A 13 18.81 -8.25 -17.38
N ASN A 14 17.88 -8.81 -18.16
CA ASN A 14 18.01 -8.97 -19.59
C ASN A 14 17.31 -7.84 -20.35
N MET A 15 17.93 -7.39 -21.42
CA MET A 15 17.36 -6.44 -22.35
C MET A 15 17.12 -7.10 -23.69
N HIS A 16 15.87 -7.08 -24.18
CA HIS A 16 15.49 -7.61 -25.48
C HIS A 16 15.13 -6.48 -26.45
N VAL A 17 15.67 -6.55 -27.66
CA VAL A 17 15.33 -5.65 -28.76
C VAL A 17 14.56 -6.46 -29.80
N PRO A 18 13.28 -6.09 -30.10
CA PRO A 18 12.50 -6.84 -31.10
C PRO A 18 13.11 -6.70 -32.49
N GLN A 19 13.28 -7.84 -33.17
CA GLN A 19 13.94 -7.92 -34.48
C GLN A 19 12.98 -7.75 -35.67
N SER A 20 11.67 -7.86 -35.42
CA SER A 20 10.65 -7.73 -36.47
C SER A 20 9.61 -6.67 -36.11
N LEU A 21 8.99 -6.09 -37.14
CA LEU A 21 7.89 -5.15 -36.92
C LEU A 21 6.72 -5.82 -36.19
N GLN A 22 6.43 -7.08 -36.50
CA GLN A 22 5.37 -7.85 -35.84
C GLN A 22 5.63 -7.98 -34.33
N SER A 23 6.83 -8.37 -33.93
CA SER A 23 7.23 -8.45 -32.51
C SER A 23 7.17 -7.08 -31.82
N ALA A 24 7.60 -6.02 -32.52
CA ALA A 24 7.51 -4.66 -31.97
C ALA A 24 6.07 -4.23 -31.73
N VAL A 25 5.15 -4.52 -32.65
CA VAL A 25 3.70 -4.22 -32.52
C VAL A 25 3.09 -5.03 -31.38
N GLU A 26 3.41 -6.30 -31.24
CA GLU A 26 2.94 -7.15 -30.15
C GLU A 26 3.37 -6.61 -28.78
N LEU A 27 4.64 -6.23 -28.64
CA LEU A 27 5.14 -5.61 -27.40
C LEU A 27 4.43 -4.29 -27.07
N LEU A 28 4.19 -3.44 -28.06
CA LEU A 28 3.50 -2.15 -27.85
C LEU A 28 2.01 -2.31 -27.59
N GLN A 29 1.35 -3.27 -28.23
CA GLN A 29 -0.11 -3.40 -28.16
C GLN A 29 -0.58 -4.31 -27.01
N ILE A 30 0.22 -5.29 -26.62
CA ILE A 30 -0.15 -6.29 -25.62
C ILE A 30 0.72 -6.16 -24.37
N ALA A 31 2.04 -6.25 -24.51
CA ALA A 31 2.97 -6.33 -23.38
C ALA A 31 3.34 -4.98 -22.77
N ALA A 32 2.88 -3.85 -23.32
CA ALA A 32 3.19 -2.54 -22.78
C ALA A 32 2.72 -2.41 -21.31
N ILE A 33 3.58 -1.90 -20.45
CA ILE A 33 3.39 -1.79 -19.00
C ILE A 33 2.03 -1.20 -18.59
N PRO A 34 1.55 -0.10 -19.20
CA PRO A 34 0.23 0.44 -18.83
C PRO A 34 -0.91 -0.56 -19.01
N LYS A 35 -0.78 -1.51 -19.93
CA LYS A 35 -1.77 -2.55 -20.17
C LYS A 35 -1.64 -3.76 -19.25
N GLN A 36 -0.51 -3.86 -18.55
CA GLN A 36 -0.18 -4.96 -17.63
C GLN A 36 -0.28 -4.55 -16.14
N ILE A 37 -0.81 -3.38 -15.83
CA ILE A 37 -0.96 -2.90 -14.45
C ILE A 37 -1.85 -3.85 -13.64
N ILE A 38 -2.95 -4.33 -14.23
CA ILE A 38 -3.84 -5.32 -13.62
C ILE A 38 -3.57 -6.70 -14.20
N SER A 39 -3.37 -7.68 -13.34
CA SER A 39 -3.20 -9.08 -13.72
C SER A 39 -4.54 -9.73 -14.06
N ALA A 40 -4.64 -10.36 -15.23
CA ALA A 40 -5.81 -11.16 -15.59
C ALA A 40 -6.02 -12.37 -14.69
N ALA A 41 -4.94 -12.97 -14.17
CA ALA A 41 -5.02 -14.16 -13.30
C ALA A 41 -5.62 -13.86 -11.93
N LYS A 42 -5.40 -12.66 -11.37
CA LYS A 42 -5.82 -12.28 -10.00
C LYS A 42 -6.86 -11.17 -9.99
N ALA A 43 -7.18 -10.58 -11.13
CA ALA A 43 -8.02 -9.38 -11.26
C ALA A 43 -7.61 -8.25 -10.27
N ALA A 44 -6.30 -8.12 -10.03
CA ALA A 44 -5.74 -7.18 -9.07
C ALA A 44 -4.49 -6.50 -9.63
N PRO A 45 -4.16 -5.28 -9.19
CA PRO A 45 -2.93 -4.60 -9.60
C PRO A 45 -1.69 -5.39 -9.19
N ILE A 46 -0.77 -5.61 -10.13
CA ILE A 46 0.56 -6.19 -9.88
C ILE A 46 1.64 -5.12 -9.82
N ILE A 47 1.44 -4.00 -10.52
CA ILE A 47 2.31 -2.83 -10.46
C ILE A 47 1.70 -1.87 -9.45
N THR A 48 2.24 -1.83 -8.25
CA THR A 48 1.76 -0.99 -7.14
C THR A 48 2.91 -0.20 -6.55
N PRO A 49 2.64 0.91 -5.87
CA PRO A 49 3.69 1.60 -5.10
C PRO A 49 4.32 0.66 -4.08
N VAL A 50 5.65 0.66 -4.01
CA VAL A 50 6.44 -0.19 -3.11
C VAL A 50 7.56 0.62 -2.46
N GLN A 51 8.18 0.04 -1.42
CA GLN A 51 9.34 0.62 -0.73
C GLN A 51 9.16 2.10 -0.41
N ASP A 52 10.07 2.96 -0.85
CA ASP A 52 10.09 4.38 -0.50
C ASP A 52 8.83 5.13 -0.93
N THR A 53 8.27 4.79 -2.10
CA THR A 53 7.02 5.41 -2.55
C THR A 53 5.86 5.13 -1.61
N LEU A 54 5.76 3.89 -1.11
CA LEU A 54 4.72 3.52 -0.16
C LEU A 54 4.95 4.16 1.21
N ILE A 55 6.21 4.23 1.66
CA ILE A 55 6.59 4.92 2.90
C ILE A 55 6.25 6.40 2.81
N GLY A 56 6.62 7.05 1.71
CA GLY A 56 6.27 8.45 1.46
C GLY A 56 4.77 8.67 1.47
N PHE A 57 4.01 7.78 0.82
CA PHE A 57 2.55 7.86 0.76
C PHE A 57 1.91 7.71 2.14
N TYR A 58 2.40 6.76 2.94
CA TYR A 58 1.95 6.59 4.32
C TYR A 58 2.28 7.80 5.19
N LYS A 59 3.50 8.35 5.09
CA LYS A 59 3.95 9.50 5.88
C LYS A 59 3.21 10.80 5.49
N ILE A 60 3.11 11.12 4.20
CA ILE A 60 2.46 12.35 3.73
C ILE A 60 0.98 12.41 4.08
N THR A 61 0.29 11.25 4.11
CA THR A 61 -1.11 11.13 4.53
C THR A 61 -1.30 11.00 6.05
N GLY A 62 -0.21 11.06 6.81
CA GLY A 62 -0.21 11.05 8.26
C GLY A 62 -0.80 12.31 8.89
N LYS A 63 -1.25 12.18 10.13
CA LYS A 63 -1.80 13.32 10.89
C LYS A 63 -0.73 14.38 11.16
N GLY A 64 -1.07 15.64 10.92
CA GLY A 64 -0.21 16.77 11.28
C GLY A 64 0.80 17.22 10.22
N VAL A 65 0.86 16.56 9.07
CA VAL A 65 1.69 16.99 7.94
C VAL A 65 1.18 18.31 7.36
N LYS A 66 2.05 19.30 7.30
CA LYS A 66 1.75 20.67 6.86
C LYS A 66 2.84 21.18 5.94
N PHE A 67 2.42 21.83 4.86
CA PHE A 67 3.32 22.44 3.88
C PHE A 67 3.06 23.94 3.80
N ASN A 68 4.12 24.73 3.80
CA ASN A 68 4.02 26.12 3.43
C ASN A 68 3.91 26.26 1.90
N ARG A 69 3.64 27.48 1.41
CA ARG A 69 3.45 27.72 -0.03
C ARG A 69 4.67 27.31 -0.86
N ARG A 70 5.88 27.61 -0.37
CA ARG A 70 7.12 27.28 -1.09
C ARG A 70 7.34 25.76 -1.17
N GLU A 71 7.13 25.06 -0.08
CA GLU A 71 7.24 23.59 -0.02
C GLU A 71 6.20 22.94 -0.94
N MET A 72 4.95 23.36 -0.85
CA MET A 72 3.88 22.83 -1.69
C MET A 72 4.14 23.04 -3.17
N LEU A 73 4.57 24.25 -3.58
CA LEU A 73 4.97 24.51 -4.97
C LEU A 73 6.16 23.67 -5.40
N SER A 74 7.18 23.51 -4.54
CA SER A 74 8.34 22.66 -4.83
C SER A 74 7.97 21.22 -5.08
N LEU A 75 7.00 20.69 -4.33
CA LEU A 75 6.47 19.34 -4.54
C LEU A 75 5.68 19.24 -5.85
N MET A 76 4.78 20.22 -6.10
CA MET A 76 3.89 20.18 -7.26
C MET A 76 4.61 20.40 -8.59
N THR A 77 5.72 21.15 -8.65
CA THR A 77 6.51 21.33 -9.88
C THR A 77 7.11 20.04 -10.44
N LYS A 78 7.14 18.98 -9.66
CA LYS A 78 7.60 17.64 -10.11
C LYS A 78 6.50 16.83 -10.81
N ILE A 79 5.26 17.27 -10.70
CA ILE A 79 4.09 16.59 -11.26
C ILE A 79 3.85 17.10 -12.67
N SER A 80 3.81 16.18 -13.64
CA SER A 80 3.66 16.55 -15.06
C SER A 80 2.31 17.19 -15.39
N SER A 81 1.28 16.91 -14.61
CA SER A 81 -0.09 17.44 -14.79
C SER A 81 -0.35 18.75 -14.04
N PHE A 82 0.64 19.31 -13.34
CA PHE A 82 0.45 20.53 -12.56
C PHE A 82 0.31 21.77 -13.45
N ASN A 83 -0.80 22.48 -13.32
CA ASN A 83 -1.14 23.66 -14.10
C ASN A 83 -0.61 25.00 -13.51
N GLY A 84 0.09 24.95 -12.37
CA GLY A 84 0.61 26.13 -11.67
C GLY A 84 -0.32 26.71 -10.60
N GLU A 85 -1.55 26.20 -10.48
CA GLU A 85 -2.53 26.66 -9.50
C GLU A 85 -2.57 25.72 -8.29
N LEU A 86 -2.51 26.29 -7.08
CA LEU A 86 -2.68 25.55 -5.83
C LEU A 86 -4.11 25.71 -5.32
N PRO A 87 -4.70 24.66 -4.74
CA PRO A 87 -5.97 24.76 -4.05
C PRO A 87 -5.87 25.71 -2.85
N GLU A 88 -6.98 26.18 -2.35
CA GLU A 88 -6.99 26.98 -1.13
C GLU A 88 -6.46 26.18 0.08
N PRO A 89 -5.58 26.77 0.90
CA PRO A 89 -5.03 26.10 2.08
C PRO A 89 -6.11 25.89 3.14
N LYS A 90 -6.20 24.66 3.67
CA LYS A 90 -7.24 24.28 4.65
C LYS A 90 -6.78 24.36 6.10
N ILE A 91 -5.48 24.60 6.35
CA ILE A 91 -4.93 24.63 7.71
C ILE A 91 -4.53 26.07 8.05
N GLU A 92 -5.08 26.61 9.13
CA GLU A 92 -4.66 27.90 9.67
C GLU A 92 -3.53 27.72 10.67
N GLY A 93 -2.55 28.62 10.64
CA GLY A 93 -1.47 28.66 11.62
C GLY A 93 -1.95 29.22 12.96
N SER A 94 -1.19 28.97 14.01
CA SER A 94 -1.50 29.44 15.36
C SER A 94 -1.67 30.95 15.47
N ASP A 95 -1.07 31.70 14.54
CA ASP A 95 -1.10 33.17 14.52
C ASP A 95 -2.25 33.72 13.64
N GLY A 96 -3.10 32.84 13.04
CA GLY A 96 -4.21 33.21 12.15
C GLY A 96 -3.82 33.85 10.82
N THR A 97 -2.52 34.17 10.62
CA THR A 97 -1.99 34.84 9.41
C THR A 97 -1.34 33.88 8.43
N LYS A 98 -0.81 32.77 8.90
CA LYS A 98 -0.15 31.76 8.06
C LYS A 98 -1.13 30.66 7.67
N ARG A 99 -1.19 30.37 6.39
CA ARG A 99 -2.02 29.30 5.83
C ARG A 99 -1.13 28.18 5.30
N PHE A 100 -1.52 26.94 5.59
CA PHE A 100 -0.78 25.74 5.24
C PHE A 100 -1.65 24.76 4.46
N TRP A 101 -1.02 23.99 3.61
CA TRP A 101 -1.63 22.84 2.92
C TRP A 101 -1.38 21.57 3.69
N SER A 102 -2.37 20.70 3.72
CA SER A 102 -2.22 19.34 4.31
C SER A 102 -1.57 18.39 3.31
N GLY A 103 -1.01 17.29 3.82
CA GLY A 103 -0.54 16.21 2.95
C GLY A 103 -1.67 15.58 2.12
N HIS A 104 -2.89 15.54 2.66
CA HIS A 104 -4.07 15.10 1.92
C HIS A 104 -4.34 15.98 0.71
N GLN A 105 -4.20 17.32 0.83
CA GLN A 105 -4.35 18.22 -0.31
C GLN A 105 -3.28 17.99 -1.38
N ALA A 106 -2.04 17.72 -0.97
CA ALA A 106 -0.97 17.40 -1.91
C ALA A 106 -1.27 16.12 -2.72
N VAL A 107 -1.79 15.08 -2.05
CA VAL A 107 -2.20 13.83 -2.71
C VAL A 107 -3.41 14.06 -3.62
N SER A 108 -4.39 14.87 -3.20
CA SER A 108 -5.58 15.16 -4.01
C SER A 108 -5.24 15.77 -5.38
N MET A 109 -4.12 16.51 -5.49
CA MET A 109 -3.68 17.11 -6.75
C MET A 109 -3.30 16.08 -7.84
N ILE A 110 -3.03 14.84 -7.46
CA ILE A 110 -2.68 13.77 -8.40
C ILE A 110 -3.79 12.76 -8.61
N LEU A 111 -4.87 12.82 -7.83
CA LEU A 111 -6.00 11.90 -7.91
C LEU A 111 -7.00 12.37 -8.98
N PRO A 112 -7.52 11.46 -9.82
CA PRO A 112 -8.71 11.74 -10.61
C PRO A 112 -9.97 11.76 -9.72
N GLU A 113 -11.11 12.10 -10.28
CA GLU A 113 -12.40 12.21 -9.56
C GLU A 113 -12.95 10.84 -9.13
N ILE A 114 -12.31 10.21 -8.17
CA ILE A 114 -12.69 8.93 -7.59
C ILE A 114 -13.42 9.11 -6.25
N ASN A 115 -14.25 8.13 -5.92
CA ASN A 115 -14.96 8.06 -4.65
C ASN A 115 -14.60 6.75 -3.95
N ILE A 116 -13.98 6.85 -2.77
CA ILE A 116 -13.55 5.68 -1.98
C ILE A 116 -13.90 5.92 -0.52
N ARG A 117 -14.50 4.90 0.11
CA ARG A 117 -14.64 4.83 1.55
C ARG A 117 -14.24 3.44 2.02
N MET A 118 -13.18 3.35 2.83
CA MET A 118 -12.60 2.10 3.30
C MET A 118 -12.19 2.21 4.76
N GLY A 119 -12.40 1.13 5.52
CA GLY A 119 -12.07 1.06 6.94
C GLY A 119 -13.22 1.41 7.87
N ASP A 120 -13.00 1.17 9.17
CA ASP A 120 -13.96 1.42 10.22
C ASP A 120 -13.34 2.27 11.34
N GLY A 121 -14.19 3.03 12.04
CA GLY A 121 -13.78 3.83 13.19
C GLY A 121 -12.82 4.99 12.82
N ASP A 122 -11.72 5.10 13.56
CA ASP A 122 -10.77 6.22 13.43
C ASP A 122 -9.82 6.12 12.22
N ASN A 123 -9.73 4.95 11.58
CA ASN A 123 -8.84 4.69 10.45
C ASN A 123 -9.60 4.64 9.11
N VAL A 124 -10.67 5.39 8.98
CA VAL A 124 -11.42 5.48 7.72
C VAL A 124 -10.64 6.31 6.71
N LEU A 125 -10.33 5.70 5.56
CA LEU A 125 -9.89 6.39 4.37
C LEU A 125 -11.11 6.87 3.59
N GLU A 126 -11.21 8.17 3.34
CA GLU A 126 -12.32 8.78 2.63
C GLU A 126 -11.81 9.74 1.56
N ILE A 127 -12.16 9.42 0.31
CA ILE A 127 -11.87 10.23 -0.88
C ILE A 127 -13.22 10.51 -1.55
N VAL A 128 -13.51 11.76 -1.80
CA VAL A 128 -14.74 12.21 -2.46
C VAL A 128 -14.39 13.11 -3.64
N GLN A 129 -14.81 12.74 -4.83
CA GLN A 129 -14.52 13.47 -6.08
C GLN A 129 -13.03 13.78 -6.27
N GLY A 130 -12.17 12.80 -5.95
CA GLY A 130 -10.71 12.98 -6.03
C GLY A 130 -10.08 13.77 -4.89
N GLU A 131 -10.87 14.32 -3.98
CA GLU A 131 -10.36 15.00 -2.80
C GLU A 131 -10.25 14.03 -1.62
N MET A 132 -9.04 13.90 -1.09
CA MET A 132 -8.78 13.09 0.09
C MET A 132 -9.13 13.88 1.35
N LEU A 133 -10.20 13.48 2.02
CA LEU A 133 -10.71 14.18 3.20
C LEU A 133 -10.03 13.72 4.49
N ARG A 134 -9.80 12.41 4.63
CA ARG A 134 -9.19 11.82 5.83
C ARG A 134 -8.68 10.41 5.56
N GLY A 135 -7.90 9.93 6.50
CA GLY A 135 -7.33 8.58 6.49
C GLY A 135 -5.85 8.57 6.11
N GLN A 136 -5.20 7.48 6.39
CA GLN A 136 -3.81 7.22 6.07
C GLN A 136 -3.73 6.07 5.08
N VAL A 137 -2.92 6.23 4.03
CA VAL A 137 -2.82 5.24 2.96
C VAL A 137 -1.81 4.16 3.34
N ASP A 138 -2.27 2.92 3.37
CA ASP A 138 -1.45 1.72 3.51
C ASP A 138 -1.29 0.98 2.16
N LYS A 139 -0.61 -0.15 2.17
CA LYS A 139 -0.39 -0.96 0.96
C LYS A 139 -1.70 -1.43 0.31
N LYS A 140 -2.70 -1.78 1.12
CA LYS A 140 -3.99 -2.30 0.62
C LYS A 140 -4.82 -1.18 -0.01
N SER A 141 -4.92 -0.05 0.68
CA SER A 141 -5.65 1.11 0.19
C SER A 141 -5.00 1.73 -1.05
N SER A 142 -3.65 1.75 -1.12
CA SER A 142 -2.92 2.18 -2.32
C SER A 142 -3.23 1.30 -3.54
N ALA A 143 -3.28 -0.02 -3.37
CA ALA A 143 -3.65 -0.94 -4.44
C ALA A 143 -5.12 -0.78 -4.87
N LEU A 144 -6.03 -0.52 -3.92
CA LEU A 144 -7.44 -0.26 -4.21
C LEU A 144 -7.64 1.04 -5.00
N ILE A 145 -6.97 2.13 -4.58
CA ILE A 145 -6.99 3.40 -5.31
C ILE A 145 -6.58 3.18 -6.78
N LEU A 146 -5.46 2.50 -7.00
CA LEU A 146 -4.98 2.21 -8.34
C LEU A 146 -5.94 1.33 -9.15
N HIS A 147 -6.55 0.33 -8.50
CA HIS A 147 -7.53 -0.54 -9.14
C HIS A 147 -8.73 0.25 -9.66
N ILE A 148 -9.28 1.14 -8.86
CA ILE A 148 -10.40 2.00 -9.23
C ILE A 148 -9.99 2.94 -10.38
N ILE A 149 -8.83 3.61 -10.26
CA ILE A 149 -8.34 4.49 -11.32
C ILE A 149 -8.20 3.74 -12.65
N TYR A 150 -7.67 2.52 -12.63
CA TYR A 150 -7.51 1.73 -13.84
C TYR A 150 -8.86 1.35 -14.47
N ASN A 151 -9.82 0.93 -13.67
CA ASN A 151 -11.13 0.51 -14.15
C ASN A 151 -11.99 1.66 -14.67
N ASP A 152 -11.98 2.80 -13.97
CA ASP A 152 -12.88 3.91 -14.27
C ASP A 152 -12.28 4.87 -15.32
N PHE A 153 -10.95 5.08 -15.29
CA PHE A 153 -10.25 6.06 -16.14
C PHE A 153 -9.27 5.41 -17.14
N GLY A 154 -9.04 4.10 -17.03
CA GLY A 154 -8.23 3.32 -17.96
C GLY A 154 -6.73 3.35 -17.68
N ALA A 155 -6.02 2.58 -18.51
CA ALA A 155 -4.58 2.30 -18.34
C ALA A 155 -3.68 3.54 -18.40
N LYS A 156 -4.04 4.55 -19.21
CA LYS A 156 -3.27 5.81 -19.33
C LYS A 156 -3.34 6.62 -18.04
N ALA A 157 -4.54 6.79 -17.50
CA ALA A 157 -4.73 7.53 -16.24
C ALA A 157 -4.02 6.83 -15.07
N ALA A 158 -4.09 5.51 -15.01
CA ALA A 158 -3.38 4.72 -13.99
C ALA A 158 -1.86 4.86 -14.09
N LYS A 159 -1.31 4.86 -15.32
CA LYS A 159 0.12 5.13 -15.56
C LYS A 159 0.51 6.53 -15.10
N ASP A 160 -0.25 7.55 -15.51
CA ASP A 160 0.04 8.94 -15.19
C ASP A 160 -0.07 9.19 -13.68
N TYR A 161 -1.05 8.57 -13.01
CA TYR A 161 -1.17 8.57 -11.56
C TYR A 161 0.06 7.96 -10.87
N LEU A 162 0.49 6.75 -11.29
CA LEU A 162 1.67 6.08 -10.72
C LEU A 162 2.95 6.92 -10.88
N ASN A 163 3.15 7.52 -12.04
CA ASN A 163 4.31 8.39 -12.30
C ASN A 163 4.29 9.62 -11.38
N ASN A 164 3.16 10.32 -11.33
CA ASN A 164 3.00 11.50 -10.49
C ASN A 164 3.15 11.16 -9.01
N LEU A 165 2.59 10.02 -8.56
CA LEU A 165 2.74 9.52 -7.21
C LEU A 165 4.22 9.27 -6.86
N GLN A 166 4.94 8.57 -7.75
CA GLN A 166 6.36 8.29 -7.56
C GLN A 166 7.18 9.56 -7.39
N PHE A 167 6.99 10.55 -8.28
CA PHE A 167 7.71 11.82 -8.20
C PHE A 167 7.36 12.62 -6.96
N LEU A 168 6.09 12.67 -6.59
CA LEU A 168 5.62 13.38 -5.40
C LEU A 168 6.21 12.76 -4.12
N MET A 169 6.12 11.44 -3.98
CA MET A 169 6.60 10.74 -2.79
C MET A 169 8.12 10.78 -2.66
N THR A 170 8.85 10.60 -3.75
CA THR A 170 10.31 10.72 -3.75
C THR A 170 10.74 12.13 -3.37
N SER A 171 10.11 13.16 -3.93
CA SER A 171 10.41 14.54 -3.59
C SER A 171 10.10 14.87 -2.13
N TYR A 172 8.99 14.35 -1.60
CA TYR A 172 8.63 14.50 -0.20
C TYR A 172 9.67 13.86 0.72
N LEU A 173 10.09 12.60 0.43
CA LEU A 173 11.06 11.89 1.25
C LEU A 173 12.47 12.49 1.22
N ILE A 174 12.86 13.17 0.14
CA ILE A 174 14.14 13.90 0.09
C ILE A 174 14.19 14.97 1.19
N HIS A 175 13.06 15.63 1.47
CA HIS A 175 12.99 16.68 2.47
C HIS A 175 12.73 16.15 3.89
N GLU A 176 11.84 15.17 4.01
CA GLU A 176 11.41 14.61 5.30
C GLU A 176 12.39 13.57 5.85
N GLY A 177 12.95 12.75 4.96
CA GLY A 177 13.78 11.61 5.33
C GLY A 177 13.02 10.45 5.93
N TYR A 178 13.65 9.28 5.90
CA TYR A 178 13.20 8.07 6.58
C TYR A 178 14.39 7.17 6.88
N SER A 179 14.42 6.62 8.07
CA SER A 179 15.45 5.66 8.48
C SER A 179 14.89 4.70 9.52
N VAL A 180 15.41 3.48 9.52
CA VAL A 180 15.13 2.47 10.55
C VAL A 180 16.44 2.19 11.29
N GLY A 181 16.45 2.48 12.58
CA GLY A 181 17.59 2.20 13.45
C GLY A 181 17.55 0.79 14.04
N VAL A 182 18.69 0.32 14.56
CA VAL A 182 18.77 -0.97 15.28
C VAL A 182 17.83 -0.97 16.48
N GLY A 183 17.62 0.17 17.14
CA GLY A 183 16.69 0.32 18.25
C GLY A 183 15.24 -0.01 17.91
N ASP A 184 14.82 0.26 16.67
CA ASP A 184 13.46 -0.03 16.20
C ASP A 184 13.22 -1.54 16.03
N LEU A 185 14.29 -2.33 15.89
CA LEU A 185 14.25 -3.79 15.78
C LEU A 185 14.32 -4.49 17.15
N VAL A 186 14.68 -3.77 18.20
CA VAL A 186 14.80 -4.33 19.55
C VAL A 186 13.45 -4.32 20.26
N VAL A 187 12.89 -5.50 20.43
CA VAL A 187 11.61 -5.68 21.11
C VAL A 187 11.78 -5.60 22.63
N ASP A 188 10.97 -4.75 23.30
CA ASP A 188 10.94 -4.64 24.75
C ASP A 188 10.65 -5.99 25.42
N GLN A 189 11.28 -6.23 26.57
CA GLN A 189 11.08 -7.43 27.40
C GLN A 189 9.62 -7.64 27.82
N ARG A 190 8.86 -6.55 28.00
CA ARG A 190 7.41 -6.64 28.28
C ARG A 190 6.65 -7.27 27.11
N VAL A 191 6.94 -6.82 25.89
CA VAL A 191 6.33 -7.35 24.66
C VAL A 191 6.73 -8.80 24.44
N LYS A 192 8.01 -9.16 24.66
CA LYS A 192 8.47 -10.55 24.60
C LYS A 192 7.70 -11.49 25.54
N LYS A 193 7.40 -11.02 26.77
CA LYS A 193 6.59 -11.80 27.73
C LYS A 193 5.15 -11.98 27.27
N VAL A 194 4.56 -10.96 26.62
CA VAL A 194 3.20 -11.07 26.07
C VAL A 194 3.19 -12.05 24.91
N ILE A 195 4.13 -11.93 23.97
CA ILE A 195 4.27 -12.84 22.83
C ILE A 195 4.41 -14.29 23.33
N ARG A 196 5.29 -14.56 24.29
CA ARG A 196 5.43 -15.92 24.87
C ARG A 196 4.11 -16.44 25.43
N LYS A 197 3.38 -15.62 26.20
CA LYS A 197 2.06 -16.05 26.73
C LYS A 197 1.06 -16.39 25.64
N VAL A 198 1.06 -15.66 24.53
CA VAL A 198 0.17 -15.95 23.39
C VAL A 198 0.57 -17.26 22.71
N ILE A 199 1.88 -17.48 22.50
CA ILE A 199 2.42 -18.72 21.95
C ILE A 199 2.10 -19.90 22.86
N ASP A 200 2.36 -19.77 24.16
CA ASP A 200 2.09 -20.85 25.16
C ASP A 200 0.60 -21.22 25.18
N LYS A 201 -0.30 -20.23 25.09
CA LYS A 201 -1.74 -20.50 24.98
C LYS A 201 -2.10 -21.23 23.67
N GLY A 202 -1.48 -20.85 22.56
CA GLY A 202 -1.68 -21.54 21.28
C GLY A 202 -1.19 -22.98 21.35
N MET A 203 0.00 -23.21 21.91
CA MET A 203 0.58 -24.54 22.11
C MET A 203 -0.29 -25.41 23.03
N ALA A 204 -0.84 -24.85 24.11
CA ALA A 204 -1.76 -25.57 24.98
C ALA A 204 -2.99 -26.06 24.21
N LYS A 205 -3.64 -25.19 23.42
CA LYS A 205 -4.77 -25.59 22.57
C LYS A 205 -4.43 -26.75 21.61
N VAL A 206 -3.24 -26.71 21.01
CA VAL A 206 -2.77 -27.77 20.10
C VAL A 206 -2.55 -29.07 20.87
N ASN A 207 -1.93 -29.02 22.06
CA ASN A 207 -1.73 -30.20 22.92
C ASN A 207 -3.06 -30.82 23.36
N ASP A 208 -4.04 -29.98 23.71
CA ASP A 208 -5.40 -30.49 24.05
C ASP A 208 -6.02 -31.24 22.87
N MET A 209 -5.90 -30.72 21.64
CA MET A 209 -6.35 -31.43 20.46
C MET A 209 -5.61 -32.77 20.20
N TYR A 210 -4.29 -32.82 20.48
CA TYR A 210 -3.57 -34.10 20.42
C TYR A 210 -4.11 -35.13 21.42
N HIS A 211 -4.44 -34.69 22.64
CA HIS A 211 -5.06 -35.55 23.63
C HIS A 211 -6.43 -36.05 23.17
N GLU A 212 -7.26 -35.19 22.57
CA GLU A 212 -8.56 -35.61 22.02
C GLU A 212 -8.41 -36.64 20.90
N ILE A 213 -7.40 -36.50 20.04
CA ILE A 213 -7.11 -37.47 18.98
C ILE A 213 -6.73 -38.83 19.60
N HIS A 214 -5.83 -38.84 20.61
CA HIS A 214 -5.41 -40.08 21.28
C HIS A 214 -6.55 -40.76 22.03
N GLN A 215 -7.51 -40.00 22.53
CA GLN A 215 -8.70 -40.54 23.20
C GLN A 215 -9.79 -40.96 22.21
N GLY A 216 -9.63 -40.70 20.90
CA GLY A 216 -10.63 -41.01 19.89
C GLY A 216 -11.88 -40.11 19.94
N THR A 217 -11.82 -39.02 20.71
CA THR A 217 -12.94 -38.05 20.85
C THR A 217 -12.88 -36.92 19.84
N PHE A 218 -11.78 -36.78 19.10
CA PHE A 218 -11.62 -35.78 18.08
C PHE A 218 -12.44 -36.12 16.84
N GLY A 219 -13.36 -35.23 16.48
CA GLY A 219 -14.16 -35.38 15.26
C GLY A 219 -14.81 -34.08 14.88
N ASP A 220 -14.90 -33.81 13.58
CA ASP A 220 -15.64 -32.69 13.02
C ASP A 220 -16.36 -33.19 11.76
N LEU A 221 -17.68 -33.21 11.82
CA LEU A 221 -18.56 -33.67 10.75
C LEU A 221 -18.51 -32.84 9.46
N SER A 222 -17.87 -31.69 9.52
CA SER A 222 -17.72 -30.82 8.35
C SER A 222 -16.55 -31.22 7.43
N PHE A 223 -15.71 -32.18 7.84
CA PHE A 223 -14.56 -32.65 7.07
C PHE A 223 -14.67 -34.12 6.67
N SER A 224 -14.07 -34.47 5.54
CA SER A 224 -14.08 -35.83 5.00
C SER A 224 -13.24 -36.82 5.83
N ASN A 225 -12.22 -36.31 6.53
CA ASN A 225 -11.39 -37.11 7.43
C ASN A 225 -10.84 -36.29 8.61
N ASN A 226 -10.43 -36.96 9.67
CA ASN A 226 -9.89 -36.33 10.88
C ASN A 226 -8.55 -35.60 10.65
N ALA A 227 -7.75 -35.98 9.65
CA ALA A 227 -6.49 -35.30 9.33
C ALA A 227 -6.74 -33.92 8.75
N GLU A 228 -7.68 -33.78 7.82
CA GLU A 228 -8.08 -32.48 7.27
C GLU A 228 -8.69 -31.56 8.33
N ALA A 229 -9.53 -32.12 9.21
CA ALA A 229 -10.11 -31.38 10.33
C ALA A 229 -9.04 -30.86 11.28
N PHE A 230 -8.04 -31.68 11.56
CA PHE A 230 -6.91 -31.31 12.41
C PHE A 230 -6.05 -30.18 11.81
N GLU A 231 -5.65 -30.30 10.54
CA GLU A 231 -4.90 -29.29 9.80
C GLU A 231 -5.65 -27.95 9.76
N ALA A 232 -6.94 -27.97 9.48
CA ALA A 232 -7.77 -26.78 9.45
C ALA A 232 -7.85 -26.09 10.82
N LYS A 233 -8.01 -26.87 11.91
CA LYS A 233 -8.04 -26.32 13.27
C LYS A 233 -6.69 -25.75 13.71
N ILE A 234 -5.58 -26.43 13.41
CA ILE A 234 -4.22 -25.89 13.68
C ILE A 234 -3.99 -24.61 12.90
N GLY A 235 -4.35 -24.58 11.62
CA GLY A 235 -4.23 -23.39 10.79
C GLY A 235 -4.99 -22.18 11.38
N LYS A 236 -6.18 -22.44 11.95
CA LYS A 236 -6.98 -21.41 12.63
C LYS A 236 -6.30 -20.90 13.90
N ILE A 237 -5.78 -21.80 14.75
CA ILE A 237 -5.05 -21.44 15.98
C ILE A 237 -3.78 -20.64 15.62
N GLY A 238 -3.02 -21.09 14.62
CA GLY A 238 -1.85 -20.36 14.13
C GLY A 238 -2.21 -18.95 13.66
N GLY A 239 -3.32 -18.78 12.94
CA GLY A 239 -3.84 -17.49 12.53
C GLY A 239 -4.27 -16.58 13.69
N GLU A 240 -4.77 -17.15 14.82
CA GLU A 240 -5.09 -16.41 16.05
C GLU A 240 -3.83 -15.95 16.80
N VAL A 241 -2.77 -16.76 16.78
CA VAL A 241 -1.48 -16.43 17.44
C VAL A 241 -0.72 -15.33 16.69
N VAL A 242 -0.86 -15.24 15.38
CA VAL A 242 -0.16 -14.26 14.53
C VAL A 242 -0.87 -12.89 14.49
N ARG A 243 -2.15 -12.83 14.82
CA ARG A 243 -2.92 -11.57 14.93
C ARG A 243 -2.72 -10.89 16.28
#